data_c4d6db50e05ee553ae806983d8b3cab1
#
_entry.id   c4d6db50e05ee553ae806983d8b3cab1
#
_cell.length_a   1.000
_cell.length_b   1.000
_cell.length_c   1.000
_cell.angle_alpha   90.00
_cell.angle_beta   90.00
_cell.angle_gamma   90.00
#
_symmetry.space_group_name_H-M   'P 1'
#
loop_
_entity.id
_entity.type
_entity.pdbx_description
1 polymer ?
#
loop_
_entity_poly.entity_id
_entity_poly.type
_entity_poly.pdbx_seq_one_letter_code
_entity_poly.pdbx_strand_id
1 'polypeptide(L)'
;MTDKPEPETCADDIFLRDVRTAIAVLEQIADNGSLIEKLPSEERMRLHQGVGNVYLPDPTARRQSRKAALKQKLRTKLRNDDGVLHATGIRALRRAPVITTPNIFPPEGFKAADAIDDEAPRESLVRQHCYVCKQKYTRIHHFYDQMCPDCAEFNFAKRSELADLRGRVALLTGGRVKIGYQAGLKLLRCGAHLVVTTRFPRDSAERYGGEPDFADWSHRLEIHGLDLRHTPSVEAFCTQLLATHARLDFIVNNACQTVRRPPAFYEHMMQGETAAADHMPAHVRRLLARDDAPPPAGFVSATQSLAAGREVPGLLGDVLPSAQMSQVKLLPEDYLAASHLFPQGRLDQDLQQIDLRGRNSWRLQLDEVPSVELLEVQLVNAIAPFIINARLKPLMLRTPERDKHIVNVSAMEGQFYRNFKTTRHPHTNMAKAALNMMTRTSATDYWNDGIHMNSVDTGWITDEDPAEIAARKVVEERFHPPLDIVDGAARIVDPIIHGINSGEHVWGKFLKDYKPTDW
;
A
#
# COMPACT_ATOMS: atom_id res chain seq x y z
N MET A 1 15.73 61.21 -64.77
CA MET A 1 16.09 59.80 -65.01
C MET A 1 16.67 59.31 -63.70
N THR A 2 15.85 58.62 -62.93
CA THR A 2 16.20 58.03 -61.64
C THR A 2 16.23 56.52 -61.81
N ASP A 3 17.46 56.04 -61.79
CA ASP A 3 17.75 54.60 -61.84
C ASP A 3 17.22 53.96 -60.56
N LYS A 4 16.31 52.99 -60.67
CA LYS A 4 15.87 52.14 -59.56
C LYS A 4 16.84 50.98 -59.49
N PRO A 5 17.40 50.67 -58.32
CA PRO A 5 18.18 49.45 -58.16
C PRO A 5 17.25 48.20 -58.28
N GLU A 6 17.70 47.22 -59.06
CA GLU A 6 17.11 45.90 -59.13
C GLU A 6 17.12 45.24 -57.74
N PRO A 7 16.11 44.46 -57.36
CA PRO A 7 16.09 43.79 -56.07
C PRO A 7 17.18 42.71 -56.01
N GLU A 8 18.07 42.81 -55.01
CA GLU A 8 19.01 41.73 -54.62
C GLU A 8 18.19 40.48 -54.31
N THR A 9 18.25 39.46 -55.18
CA THR A 9 17.68 38.14 -54.90
C THR A 9 18.40 37.56 -53.67
N CYS A 10 17.65 37.30 -52.60
CA CYS A 10 18.14 36.72 -51.37
C CYS A 10 18.85 35.37 -51.64
N ALA A 11 19.99 35.11 -51.06
CA ALA A 11 20.74 33.85 -51.22
C ALA A 11 19.89 32.61 -50.97
N ASP A 12 18.88 32.73 -50.10
CA ASP A 12 17.92 31.67 -49.81
C ASP A 12 16.97 31.37 -50.97
N ASP A 13 16.58 32.39 -51.75
CA ASP A 13 15.71 32.23 -52.92
C ASP A 13 16.45 31.53 -54.07
N ILE A 14 17.75 31.82 -54.24
CA ILE A 14 18.60 31.14 -55.22
C ILE A 14 18.75 29.66 -54.80
N PHE A 15 19.03 29.39 -53.54
CA PHE A 15 19.18 28.03 -53.02
C PHE A 15 17.87 27.23 -53.18
N LEU A 16 16.73 27.78 -52.83
CA LEU A 16 15.41 27.13 -52.99
C LEU A 16 15.09 26.83 -54.46
N ARG A 17 15.45 27.71 -55.37
CA ARG A 17 15.30 27.47 -56.83
C ARG A 17 16.18 26.31 -57.28
N ASP A 18 17.42 26.27 -56.85
CA ASP A 18 18.38 25.23 -57.22
C ASP A 18 17.98 23.86 -56.63
N VAL A 19 17.48 23.82 -55.42
CA VAL A 19 16.91 22.61 -54.80
C VAL A 19 15.70 22.10 -55.58
N ARG A 20 14.78 22.96 -55.99
CA ARG A 20 13.62 22.56 -56.82
C ARG A 20 14.05 22.01 -58.16
N THR A 21 15.08 22.60 -58.77
CA THR A 21 15.66 22.10 -60.03
C THR A 21 16.28 20.73 -59.83
N ALA A 22 17.03 20.55 -58.75
CA ALA A 22 17.66 19.25 -58.43
C ALA A 22 16.59 18.16 -58.17
N ILE A 23 15.48 18.48 -57.49
CA ILE A 23 14.35 17.58 -57.29
C ILE A 23 13.77 17.13 -58.64
N ALA A 24 13.49 18.07 -59.57
CA ALA A 24 12.94 17.73 -60.87
C ALA A 24 13.88 16.86 -61.73
N VAL A 25 15.17 17.12 -61.64
CA VAL A 25 16.18 16.28 -62.35
C VAL A 25 16.27 14.88 -61.75
N LEU A 26 16.22 14.75 -60.42
CA LEU A 26 16.20 13.45 -59.74
C LEU A 26 14.97 12.63 -60.05
N GLU A 27 13.80 13.26 -60.13
CA GLU A 27 12.55 12.64 -60.56
C GLU A 27 12.64 12.11 -62.01
N GLN A 28 13.20 12.90 -62.94
CA GLN A 28 13.43 12.46 -64.30
C GLN A 28 14.38 11.28 -64.41
N ILE A 29 15.43 11.26 -63.59
CA ILE A 29 16.38 10.13 -63.55
C ILE A 29 15.69 8.90 -62.94
N ALA A 30 14.83 9.08 -61.95
CA ALA A 30 14.10 7.97 -61.33
C ALA A 30 13.10 7.33 -62.32
N ASP A 31 12.45 8.15 -63.17
CA ASP A 31 11.53 7.67 -64.19
C ASP A 31 12.23 7.04 -65.37
N ASN A 32 13.43 7.51 -65.70
CA ASN A 32 14.25 6.97 -66.78
C ASN A 32 15.73 6.85 -66.42
N GLY A 33 16.08 5.68 -65.86
CA GLY A 33 17.45 5.38 -65.37
C GLY A 33 18.57 5.49 -66.42
N SER A 34 18.25 5.46 -67.73
CA SER A 34 19.24 5.63 -68.77
C SER A 34 19.78 7.07 -68.90
N LEU A 35 19.10 8.04 -68.31
CA LEU A 35 19.56 9.43 -68.30
C LEU A 35 20.86 9.61 -67.52
N ILE A 36 21.08 8.83 -66.48
CA ILE A 36 22.29 8.88 -65.66
C ILE A 36 23.53 8.41 -66.44
N GLU A 37 23.34 7.55 -67.47
CA GLU A 37 24.47 7.05 -68.29
C GLU A 37 25.01 8.14 -69.22
N LYS A 38 24.30 9.21 -69.44
CA LYS A 38 24.74 10.38 -70.23
C LYS A 38 25.78 11.24 -69.49
N LEU A 39 25.86 11.07 -68.18
CA LEU A 39 26.85 11.78 -67.39
C LEU A 39 28.24 11.11 -67.45
N PRO A 40 29.35 11.89 -67.44
CA PRO A 40 30.69 11.37 -67.25
C PRO A 40 30.75 10.55 -65.97
N SER A 41 31.61 9.50 -65.95
CA SER A 41 31.68 8.57 -64.80
C SER A 41 31.98 9.24 -63.45
N GLU A 42 32.78 10.30 -63.47
CA GLU A 42 33.11 11.08 -62.29
C GLU A 42 31.92 11.88 -61.72
N GLU A 43 31.14 12.53 -62.61
CA GLU A 43 29.94 13.26 -62.19
C GLU A 43 28.84 12.33 -61.73
N ARG A 44 28.70 11.17 -62.34
CA ARG A 44 27.78 10.10 -61.93
C ARG A 44 28.11 9.60 -60.50
N MET A 45 29.41 9.41 -60.24
CA MET A 45 29.88 8.97 -58.92
C MET A 45 29.61 10.06 -57.87
N ARG A 46 29.87 11.33 -58.19
CA ARG A 46 29.60 12.48 -57.32
C ARG A 46 28.10 12.63 -57.03
N LEU A 47 27.24 12.44 -58.02
CA LEU A 47 25.80 12.47 -57.85
C LEU A 47 25.32 11.36 -56.92
N HIS A 48 25.75 10.11 -57.13
CA HIS A 48 25.41 8.98 -56.28
C HIS A 48 25.91 9.19 -54.84
N GLN A 49 27.11 9.75 -54.69
CA GLN A 49 27.67 10.01 -53.38
C GLN A 49 26.95 11.16 -52.64
N GLY A 50 26.57 12.24 -53.35
CA GLY A 50 25.82 13.36 -52.83
C GLY A 50 24.41 12.94 -52.41
N VAL A 51 23.67 12.25 -53.27
CA VAL A 51 22.33 11.70 -52.95
C VAL A 51 22.41 10.70 -51.82
N GLY A 52 23.43 9.83 -51.83
CA GLY A 52 23.67 8.85 -50.77
C GLY A 52 23.96 9.51 -49.41
N ASN A 53 24.72 10.59 -49.39
CA ASN A 53 25.04 11.33 -48.13
C ASN A 53 23.83 12.07 -47.59
N VAL A 54 22.95 12.59 -48.46
CA VAL A 54 21.68 13.24 -48.06
C VAL A 54 20.68 12.21 -47.57
N TYR A 55 20.52 11.09 -48.31
CA TYR A 55 19.52 10.06 -47.99
C TYR A 55 19.96 9.06 -46.93
N LEU A 56 21.23 8.77 -46.87
CA LEU A 56 21.86 7.79 -45.97
C LEU A 56 23.04 8.42 -45.20
N PRO A 57 22.76 9.34 -44.26
CA PRO A 57 23.84 9.87 -43.44
C PRO A 57 24.53 8.74 -42.69
N ASP A 58 25.75 8.98 -42.22
CA ASP A 58 26.65 8.06 -41.48
C ASP A 58 25.85 6.95 -40.72
N PRO A 59 26.24 5.69 -40.78
CA PRO A 59 25.58 4.57 -40.12
C PRO A 59 25.29 4.79 -38.65
N THR A 60 26.12 5.55 -37.94
CA THR A 60 25.93 5.97 -36.55
C THR A 60 24.81 6.99 -36.39
N ALA A 61 24.78 8.03 -37.23
CA ALA A 61 23.70 9.03 -37.24
C ALA A 61 22.36 8.41 -37.62
N ARG A 62 22.34 7.47 -38.57
CA ARG A 62 21.13 6.72 -38.96
C ARG A 62 20.61 5.84 -37.84
N ARG A 63 21.48 5.15 -37.07
CA ARG A 63 21.09 4.39 -35.86
C ARG A 63 20.51 5.29 -34.80
N GLN A 64 21.13 6.45 -34.57
CA GLN A 64 20.64 7.44 -33.60
C GLN A 64 19.28 8.02 -34.02
N SER A 65 19.10 8.40 -35.26
CA SER A 65 17.84 8.93 -35.81
C SER A 65 16.71 7.89 -35.75
N ARG A 66 16.98 6.63 -36.15
CA ARG A 66 16.02 5.53 -36.00
C ARG A 66 15.65 5.29 -34.53
N LYS A 67 16.64 5.30 -33.63
CA LYS A 67 16.43 5.13 -32.20
C LYS A 67 15.61 6.30 -31.62
N ALA A 68 15.86 7.53 -32.07
CA ALA A 68 15.09 8.70 -31.68
C ALA A 68 13.64 8.64 -32.19
N ALA A 69 13.43 8.28 -33.45
CA ALA A 69 12.10 8.13 -34.05
C ALA A 69 11.29 7.00 -33.39
N LEU A 70 11.91 5.87 -33.09
CA LEU A 70 11.29 4.78 -32.33
C LEU A 70 10.93 5.21 -30.91
N LYS A 71 11.83 5.93 -30.24
CA LYS A 71 11.59 6.49 -28.91
C LYS A 71 10.44 7.51 -28.92
N GLN A 72 10.34 8.34 -29.95
CA GLN A 72 9.26 9.30 -30.09
C GLN A 72 7.92 8.62 -30.38
N LYS A 73 7.87 7.62 -31.28
CA LYS A 73 6.66 6.80 -31.52
C LYS A 73 6.20 6.08 -30.25
N LEU A 74 7.14 5.52 -29.47
CA LEU A 74 6.82 4.88 -28.21
C LEU A 74 6.28 5.89 -27.19
N ARG A 75 6.90 7.09 -27.09
CA ARG A 75 6.40 8.17 -26.21
C ARG A 75 4.98 8.60 -26.58
N THR A 76 4.67 8.73 -27.87
CA THR A 76 3.32 9.09 -28.31
C THR A 76 2.30 8.01 -27.95
N LYS A 77 2.64 6.72 -28.18
CA LYS A 77 1.79 5.60 -27.77
C LYS A 77 1.56 5.56 -26.26
N LEU A 78 2.62 5.72 -25.48
CA LEU A 78 2.54 5.76 -24.01
C LEU A 78 1.71 6.94 -23.51
N ARG A 79 1.78 8.10 -24.18
CA ARG A 79 0.95 9.26 -23.82
C ARG A 79 -0.53 9.03 -24.09
N ASN A 80 -0.86 8.33 -25.17
CA ASN A 80 -2.25 7.95 -25.46
C ASN A 80 -2.75 6.92 -24.43
N ASP A 81 -1.93 5.93 -24.10
CA ASP A 81 -2.24 4.92 -23.09
C ASP A 81 -2.45 5.55 -21.70
N ASP A 82 -1.70 6.62 -21.36
CA ASP A 82 -1.90 7.34 -20.08
C ASP A 82 -3.35 7.82 -19.94
N GLY A 83 -3.99 8.30 -20.99
CA GLY A 83 -5.40 8.71 -20.95
C GLY A 83 -6.33 7.56 -20.54
N VAL A 84 -6.12 6.38 -21.13
CA VAL A 84 -6.91 5.17 -20.84
C VAL A 84 -6.67 4.68 -19.42
N LEU A 85 -5.40 4.65 -18.99
CA LEU A 85 -5.02 4.22 -17.66
C LEU A 85 -5.48 5.20 -16.57
N HIS A 86 -5.43 6.51 -16.84
CA HIS A 86 -5.93 7.55 -15.92
C HIS A 86 -7.45 7.51 -15.71
N ALA A 87 -8.19 6.95 -16.64
CA ALA A 87 -9.64 6.80 -16.54
C ALA A 87 -10.07 5.59 -15.67
N THR A 88 -9.13 4.76 -15.19
CA THR A 88 -9.45 3.62 -14.33
C THR A 88 -9.86 4.07 -12.93
N GLY A 89 -10.77 3.30 -12.28
CA GLY A 89 -11.29 3.60 -10.95
C GLY A 89 -10.18 3.73 -9.89
N ILE A 90 -9.19 2.85 -9.90
CA ILE A 90 -8.09 2.88 -8.92
C ILE A 90 -7.24 4.17 -9.04
N ARG A 91 -7.02 4.68 -10.25
CA ARG A 91 -6.33 5.97 -10.43
C ARG A 91 -7.22 7.16 -10.10
N ALA A 92 -8.52 7.06 -10.31
CA ALA A 92 -9.49 8.07 -9.87
C ALA A 92 -9.49 8.20 -8.34
N LEU A 93 -9.57 7.09 -7.61
CA LEU A 93 -9.49 7.06 -6.15
C LEU A 93 -8.19 7.68 -5.62
N ARG A 94 -7.05 7.41 -6.26
CA ARG A 94 -5.75 7.99 -5.86
C ARG A 94 -5.65 9.50 -6.03
N ARG A 95 -6.48 10.09 -6.89
CA ARG A 95 -6.56 11.55 -7.05
C ARG A 95 -7.56 12.20 -6.11
N ALA A 96 -8.42 11.40 -5.48
CA ALA A 96 -9.34 11.91 -4.48
C ALA A 96 -8.58 12.49 -3.29
N PRO A 97 -8.99 13.63 -2.73
CA PRO A 97 -8.30 14.26 -1.62
C PRO A 97 -8.36 13.41 -0.33
N VAL A 98 -9.36 12.56 -0.21
CA VAL A 98 -9.56 11.61 0.90
C VAL A 98 -10.07 10.31 0.30
N ILE A 99 -9.54 9.16 0.74
CA ILE A 99 -10.16 7.88 0.42
C ILE A 99 -11.50 7.82 1.15
N THR A 100 -12.57 7.91 0.38
CA THR A 100 -13.88 7.53 0.87
C THR A 100 -13.91 6.00 0.90
N THR A 101 -14.20 5.44 2.07
CA THR A 101 -14.49 4.03 2.20
C THR A 101 -15.59 3.70 1.20
N PRO A 102 -15.40 2.75 0.27
CA PRO A 102 -16.48 2.36 -0.58
C PRO A 102 -17.61 1.95 0.34
N ASN A 103 -18.71 2.66 0.22
CA ASN A 103 -19.90 2.37 0.99
C ASN A 103 -20.30 0.96 0.57
N ILE A 104 -19.71 -0.03 1.32
CA ILE A 104 -20.38 -1.19 1.53
C ILE A 104 -21.08 -1.81 0.43
N PHE A 105 -20.86 -2.98 0.25
CA PHE A 105 -21.85 -3.82 -0.32
C PHE A 105 -22.94 -2.96 -0.82
N PRO A 106 -22.96 -2.74 -2.15
CA PRO A 106 -23.86 -1.75 -2.67
C PRO A 106 -25.20 -2.03 -2.00
N PRO A 107 -25.85 -1.05 -1.38
CA PRO A 107 -27.24 -1.18 -1.03
C PRO A 107 -27.94 -1.75 -2.26
N GLU A 108 -28.93 -2.63 -2.10
CA GLU A 108 -29.68 -3.15 -3.23
C GLU A 108 -29.99 -2.01 -4.20
N GLY A 109 -29.48 -2.09 -5.43
CA GLY A 109 -29.59 -1.05 -6.44
C GLY A 109 -28.45 -0.02 -6.54
N PHE A 110 -27.40 -0.11 -5.74
CA PHE A 110 -26.19 0.70 -5.91
C PHE A 110 -25.42 0.21 -7.15
N LYS A 111 -25.40 1.00 -8.19
CA LYS A 111 -24.38 0.91 -9.24
C LYS A 111 -23.25 1.80 -8.76
N ALA A 112 -22.10 1.21 -8.44
CA ALA A 112 -20.91 1.98 -8.14
C ALA A 112 -20.72 3.00 -9.28
N ALA A 113 -20.36 4.24 -8.93
CA ALA A 113 -19.98 5.23 -9.96
C ALA A 113 -18.85 4.71 -10.86
N ASP A 114 -18.14 3.68 -10.38
CA ASP A 114 -17.10 2.93 -11.09
C ASP A 114 -17.65 1.82 -11.99
N ALA A 115 -18.91 1.44 -11.85
CA ALA A 115 -19.65 0.55 -12.73
C ALA A 115 -20.40 1.35 -13.79
N ILE A 116 -19.73 2.33 -14.39
CA ILE A 116 -20.18 2.86 -15.67
C ILE A 116 -19.97 1.70 -16.64
N ASP A 117 -21.07 1.13 -17.12
CA ASP A 117 -21.12 0.29 -18.30
C ASP A 117 -20.62 1.11 -19.51
N ASP A 118 -19.33 1.35 -19.55
CA ASP A 118 -18.64 1.85 -20.72
C ASP A 118 -18.47 0.64 -21.64
N GLU A 119 -19.46 0.42 -22.49
CA GLU A 119 -19.52 -0.71 -23.44
C GLU A 119 -18.33 -0.76 -24.42
N ALA A 120 -17.52 0.29 -24.47
CA ALA A 120 -16.31 0.31 -25.30
C ALA A 120 -15.15 -0.34 -24.55
N PRO A 121 -14.56 -1.43 -25.08
CA PRO A 121 -13.39 -2.03 -24.48
C PRO A 121 -12.24 -1.00 -24.47
N ARG A 122 -11.77 -0.64 -23.28
CA ARG A 122 -10.60 0.21 -23.11
C ARG A 122 -9.36 -0.60 -23.46
N GLU A 123 -8.67 -0.26 -24.53
CA GLU A 123 -7.47 -0.96 -24.95
C GLU A 123 -6.25 -0.05 -24.92
N SER A 124 -5.14 -0.58 -24.40
CA SER A 124 -3.84 0.07 -24.50
C SER A 124 -3.14 -0.29 -25.81
N LEU A 125 -2.46 0.69 -26.41
CA LEU A 125 -1.65 0.50 -27.62
C LEU A 125 -0.36 -0.29 -27.34
N VAL A 126 0.10 -0.25 -26.11
CA VAL A 126 1.29 -0.98 -25.64
C VAL A 126 0.84 -2.11 -24.71
N ARG A 127 1.31 -3.33 -24.97
CA ARG A 127 1.02 -4.47 -24.12
C ARG A 127 1.53 -4.22 -22.71
N GLN A 128 0.61 -4.29 -21.74
CA GLN A 128 0.88 -4.20 -20.31
C GLN A 128 1.26 -5.58 -19.75
N HIS A 129 1.88 -5.61 -18.56
CA HIS A 129 2.16 -6.83 -17.83
C HIS A 129 1.25 -6.90 -16.60
N CYS A 130 0.52 -8.00 -16.45
CA CYS A 130 -0.35 -8.19 -15.30
C CYS A 130 0.47 -8.28 -14.00
N TYR A 131 0.09 -7.50 -13.00
CA TYR A 131 0.70 -7.51 -11.68
C TYR A 131 0.62 -8.90 -11.01
N VAL A 132 -0.50 -9.60 -11.16
CA VAL A 132 -0.73 -10.91 -10.54
C VAL A 132 -0.11 -12.05 -11.34
N CYS A 133 -0.62 -12.35 -12.54
CA CYS A 133 -0.22 -13.54 -13.30
C CYS A 133 0.97 -13.34 -14.25
N LYS A 134 1.51 -12.13 -14.36
CA LYS A 134 2.64 -11.73 -15.22
C LYS A 134 2.37 -11.87 -16.73
N GLN A 135 1.18 -12.27 -17.15
CA GLN A 135 0.80 -12.36 -18.56
C GLN A 135 0.70 -10.97 -19.20
N LYS A 136 0.96 -10.91 -20.50
CA LYS A 136 0.80 -9.67 -21.29
C LYS A 136 -0.65 -9.51 -21.70
N TYR A 137 -1.16 -8.27 -21.60
CA TYR A 137 -2.53 -7.94 -21.98
C TYR A 137 -2.59 -6.54 -22.61
N THR A 138 -3.70 -6.22 -23.29
CA THR A 138 -4.00 -4.89 -23.87
C THR A 138 -5.33 -4.34 -23.37
N ARG A 139 -6.28 -5.22 -23.05
CA ARG A 139 -7.60 -4.83 -22.57
C ARG A 139 -7.50 -4.38 -21.10
N ILE A 140 -7.88 -3.13 -20.83
CA ILE A 140 -7.80 -2.52 -19.49
C ILE A 140 -9.15 -2.68 -18.78
N HIS A 141 -9.11 -3.15 -17.54
CA HIS A 141 -10.27 -3.25 -16.68
C HIS A 141 -10.76 -1.86 -16.25
N HIS A 142 -12.06 -1.70 -16.02
CA HIS A 142 -12.64 -0.41 -15.62
C HIS A 142 -12.04 0.14 -14.32
N PHE A 143 -11.69 -0.72 -13.39
CA PHE A 143 -11.14 -0.34 -12.08
C PHE A 143 -9.61 -0.43 -12.04
N TYR A 144 -8.99 -1.54 -12.48
CA TYR A 144 -7.55 -1.77 -12.37
C TYR A 144 -6.80 -1.43 -13.65
N ASP A 145 -5.70 -0.69 -13.49
CA ASP A 145 -4.80 -0.31 -14.58
C ASP A 145 -3.66 -1.30 -14.84
N GLN A 146 -3.32 -2.16 -13.85
CA GLN A 146 -2.14 -3.03 -13.89
C GLN A 146 -2.47 -4.53 -13.77
N MET A 147 -3.68 -4.92 -14.07
CA MET A 147 -4.10 -6.34 -14.09
C MET A 147 -4.77 -6.70 -15.40
N CYS A 148 -4.55 -7.94 -15.88
CA CYS A 148 -5.33 -8.48 -16.98
C CYS A 148 -6.80 -8.64 -16.57
N PRO A 149 -7.75 -8.68 -17.52
CA PRO A 149 -9.18 -8.73 -17.19
C PRO A 149 -9.56 -9.81 -16.17
N ASP A 150 -9.08 -11.04 -16.35
CA ASP A 150 -9.42 -12.16 -15.46
C ASP A 150 -8.92 -11.95 -14.01
N CYS A 151 -7.66 -11.49 -13.87
CA CYS A 151 -7.12 -11.18 -12.55
C CYS A 151 -7.79 -9.96 -11.93
N ALA A 152 -8.14 -8.98 -12.73
CA ALA A 152 -8.82 -7.77 -12.28
C ALA A 152 -10.23 -8.07 -11.78
N GLU A 153 -11.03 -8.81 -12.54
CA GLU A 153 -12.39 -9.22 -12.16
C GLU A 153 -12.37 -10.02 -10.86
N PHE A 154 -11.48 -11.01 -10.75
CA PHE A 154 -11.32 -11.78 -9.52
C PHE A 154 -10.99 -10.90 -8.31
N ASN A 155 -10.00 -10.00 -8.45
CA ASN A 155 -9.63 -9.10 -7.36
C ASN A 155 -10.75 -8.11 -7.02
N PHE A 156 -11.50 -7.64 -8.03
CA PHE A 156 -12.63 -6.74 -7.84
C PHE A 156 -13.76 -7.40 -7.05
N ALA A 157 -14.11 -8.63 -7.39
CA ALA A 157 -15.11 -9.42 -6.65
C ALA A 157 -14.71 -9.60 -5.18
N LYS A 158 -13.40 -9.86 -4.90
CA LYS A 158 -12.89 -10.01 -3.53
C LYS A 158 -13.05 -8.76 -2.66
N ARG A 159 -13.10 -7.56 -3.25
CA ARG A 159 -13.32 -6.31 -2.51
C ARG A 159 -14.66 -6.30 -1.77
N SER A 160 -15.69 -6.85 -2.38
CA SER A 160 -17.07 -6.88 -1.85
C SER A 160 -17.49 -8.23 -1.26
N GLU A 161 -16.71 -9.30 -1.43
CA GLU A 161 -17.03 -10.61 -0.87
C GLU A 161 -17.17 -10.58 0.65
N LEU A 162 -18.25 -11.19 1.19
CA LEU A 162 -18.55 -11.32 2.60
C LEU A 162 -18.77 -12.77 3.01
N ALA A 163 -18.75 -13.00 4.32
CA ALA A 163 -19.17 -14.23 4.97
C ALA A 163 -20.08 -13.92 6.15
N ASP A 164 -20.86 -14.88 6.61
CA ASP A 164 -21.64 -14.74 7.84
C ASP A 164 -20.77 -15.05 9.07
N LEU A 165 -20.33 -13.99 9.75
CA LEU A 165 -19.53 -14.07 10.97
C LEU A 165 -20.33 -13.66 12.21
N ARG A 166 -21.66 -13.68 12.17
CA ARG A 166 -22.51 -13.37 13.32
C ARG A 166 -22.23 -14.33 14.48
N GLY A 167 -22.10 -13.77 15.68
CA GLY A 167 -21.75 -14.54 16.87
C GLY A 167 -20.28 -14.93 16.99
N ARG A 168 -19.42 -14.57 16.03
CA ARG A 168 -17.97 -14.76 16.07
C ARG A 168 -17.26 -13.51 16.59
N VAL A 169 -16.11 -13.71 17.23
CA VAL A 169 -15.26 -12.65 17.78
C VAL A 169 -13.94 -12.61 17.02
N ALA A 170 -13.56 -11.44 16.57
CA ALA A 170 -12.29 -11.17 15.89
C ALA A 170 -11.46 -10.16 16.66
N LEU A 171 -10.16 -10.42 16.80
CA LEU A 171 -9.14 -9.48 17.25
C LEU A 171 -8.35 -8.97 16.05
N LEU A 172 -8.27 -7.65 15.90
CA LEU A 172 -7.49 -6.98 14.84
C LEU A 172 -6.49 -6.00 15.46
N THR A 173 -5.21 -6.22 15.23
CA THR A 173 -4.19 -5.26 15.65
C THR A 173 -3.97 -4.18 14.59
N GLY A 174 -3.85 -2.90 15.02
CA GLY A 174 -3.59 -1.78 14.10
C GLY A 174 -4.77 -1.43 13.21
N GLY A 175 -6.00 -1.44 13.76
CA GLY A 175 -7.24 -1.19 13.01
C GLY A 175 -7.62 0.29 12.82
N ARG A 176 -6.74 1.26 13.11
CA ARG A 176 -7.08 2.69 13.07
C ARG A 176 -7.12 3.30 11.66
N VAL A 177 -6.22 2.90 10.78
CA VAL A 177 -6.01 3.51 9.45
C VAL A 177 -5.63 2.47 8.40
N LYS A 178 -5.73 2.86 7.14
CA LYS A 178 -5.27 2.10 5.96
C LYS A 178 -5.87 0.68 5.92
N ILE A 179 -5.03 -0.32 5.63
CA ILE A 179 -5.45 -1.73 5.45
C ILE A 179 -6.20 -2.25 6.68
N GLY A 180 -5.67 -1.99 7.89
CA GLY A 180 -6.29 -2.46 9.13
C GLY A 180 -7.68 -1.87 9.34
N TYR A 181 -7.88 -0.59 9.04
CA TYR A 181 -9.19 0.05 9.15
C TYR A 181 -10.21 -0.58 8.19
N GLN A 182 -9.82 -0.77 6.93
CA GLN A 182 -10.68 -1.41 5.93
C GLN A 182 -10.97 -2.89 6.26
N ALA A 183 -10.00 -3.61 6.82
CA ALA A 183 -10.21 -4.97 7.31
C ALA A 183 -11.18 -5.02 8.49
N GLY A 184 -11.06 -4.06 9.42
CA GLY A 184 -12.00 -3.91 10.54
C GLY A 184 -13.43 -3.68 10.07
N LEU A 185 -13.65 -2.75 9.16
CA LEU A 185 -14.95 -2.50 8.55
C LEU A 185 -15.50 -3.75 7.86
N LYS A 186 -14.65 -4.47 7.11
CA LYS A 186 -15.08 -5.69 6.42
C LYS A 186 -15.51 -6.78 7.38
N LEU A 187 -14.79 -7.00 8.49
CA LEU A 187 -15.17 -7.96 9.54
C LEU A 187 -16.48 -7.56 10.25
N LEU A 188 -16.66 -6.26 10.56
CA LEU A 188 -17.89 -5.73 11.16
C LEU A 188 -19.09 -5.93 10.24
N ARG A 189 -18.92 -5.70 8.95
CA ARG A 189 -19.93 -5.88 7.91
C ARG A 189 -20.27 -7.35 7.67
N CYS A 190 -19.33 -8.26 7.91
CA CYS A 190 -19.59 -9.70 7.97
C CYS A 190 -20.37 -10.14 9.21
N GLY A 191 -20.57 -9.25 10.19
CA GLY A 191 -21.35 -9.56 11.41
C GLY A 191 -20.49 -9.93 12.63
N ALA A 192 -19.17 -9.93 12.54
CA ALA A 192 -18.29 -10.23 13.67
C ALA A 192 -18.39 -9.18 14.79
N HIS A 193 -18.21 -9.62 16.03
CA HIS A 193 -17.80 -8.75 17.12
C HIS A 193 -16.31 -8.49 16.98
N LEU A 194 -15.92 -7.22 16.92
CA LEU A 194 -14.55 -6.82 16.59
C LEU A 194 -13.87 -6.13 17.77
N VAL A 195 -12.74 -6.66 18.19
CA VAL A 195 -11.81 -6.05 19.13
C VAL A 195 -10.66 -5.45 18.33
N VAL A 196 -10.52 -4.13 18.37
CA VAL A 196 -9.44 -3.40 17.67
C VAL A 196 -8.41 -2.93 18.68
N THR A 197 -7.12 -3.08 18.37
CA THR A 197 -6.06 -2.43 19.13
C THR A 197 -5.36 -1.35 18.31
N THR A 198 -5.02 -0.25 18.96
CA THR A 198 -4.31 0.88 18.36
C THR A 198 -3.56 1.68 19.41
N ARG A 199 -2.54 2.44 19.03
CA ARG A 199 -1.89 3.40 19.92
C ARG A 199 -2.76 4.63 20.20
N PHE A 200 -3.69 4.95 19.30
CA PHE A 200 -4.54 6.13 19.33
C PHE A 200 -6.01 5.73 19.32
N PRO A 201 -6.56 5.31 20.48
CA PRO A 201 -7.89 4.73 20.53
C PRO A 201 -9.01 5.75 20.27
N ARG A 202 -8.83 7.03 20.67
CA ARG A 202 -9.87 8.05 20.48
C ARG A 202 -9.97 8.49 19.02
N ASP A 203 -8.85 8.77 18.34
CA ASP A 203 -8.84 9.04 16.90
C ASP A 203 -9.44 7.84 16.12
N SER A 204 -9.15 6.63 16.56
CA SER A 204 -9.75 5.43 15.97
C SER A 204 -11.26 5.39 16.14
N ALA A 205 -11.76 5.67 17.35
CA ALA A 205 -13.20 5.68 17.65
C ALA A 205 -13.94 6.76 16.84
N GLU A 206 -13.35 7.94 16.69
CA GLU A 206 -13.92 9.02 15.87
C GLU A 206 -14.00 8.62 14.39
N ARG A 207 -12.97 7.96 13.86
CA ARG A 207 -12.96 7.47 12.47
C ARG A 207 -14.05 6.45 12.21
N TYR A 208 -14.18 5.44 13.06
CA TYR A 208 -15.27 4.46 12.97
C TYR A 208 -16.64 5.11 13.18
N GLY A 209 -16.75 6.08 14.12
CA GLY A 209 -17.97 6.84 14.36
C GLY A 209 -18.45 7.69 13.19
N GLY A 210 -17.55 8.04 12.27
CA GLY A 210 -17.84 8.80 11.05
C GLY A 210 -18.34 7.95 9.88
N GLU A 211 -18.36 6.60 9.99
CA GLU A 211 -18.81 5.74 8.90
C GLU A 211 -20.34 5.82 8.72
N PRO A 212 -20.83 5.86 7.47
CA PRO A 212 -22.24 5.96 7.17
C PRO A 212 -23.11 4.83 7.75
N ASP A 213 -22.55 3.62 7.84
CA ASP A 213 -23.19 2.41 8.36
C ASP A 213 -22.86 2.12 9.84
N PHE A 214 -22.30 3.11 10.54
CA PHE A 214 -21.91 2.98 11.95
C PHE A 214 -23.02 2.41 12.84
N ALA A 215 -24.27 2.83 12.64
CA ALA A 215 -25.40 2.39 13.45
C ALA A 215 -25.63 0.86 13.37
N ASP A 216 -25.29 0.22 12.25
CA ASP A 216 -25.58 -1.20 12.00
C ASP A 216 -24.66 -2.14 12.80
N TRP A 217 -23.46 -1.67 13.14
CA TRP A 217 -22.43 -2.52 13.73
C TRP A 217 -21.73 -1.93 14.96
N SER A 218 -21.97 -0.68 15.34
CA SER A 218 -21.31 -0.01 16.45
C SER A 218 -21.37 -0.76 17.78
N HIS A 219 -22.46 -1.49 18.03
CA HIS A 219 -22.67 -2.31 19.22
C HIS A 219 -21.75 -3.55 19.29
N ARG A 220 -21.02 -3.86 18.20
CA ARG A 220 -20.11 -5.00 18.07
C ARG A 220 -18.64 -4.60 17.95
N LEU A 221 -18.30 -3.32 18.21
CA LEU A 221 -16.93 -2.80 18.13
C LEU A 221 -16.42 -2.40 19.50
N GLU A 222 -15.25 -2.90 19.87
CA GLU A 222 -14.47 -2.51 21.03
C GLU A 222 -13.07 -2.02 20.58
N ILE A 223 -12.63 -0.88 21.11
CA ILE A 223 -11.34 -0.27 20.76
C ILE A 223 -10.47 -0.15 22.02
N HIS A 224 -9.29 -0.77 21.96
CA HIS A 224 -8.31 -0.77 23.04
C HIS A 224 -7.07 0.05 22.70
N GLY A 225 -6.61 0.87 23.63
CA GLY A 225 -5.32 1.54 23.56
C GLY A 225 -4.19 0.55 23.84
N LEU A 226 -3.35 0.24 22.86
CA LEU A 226 -2.22 -0.69 23.03
C LEU A 226 -1.03 -0.29 22.17
N ASP A 227 0.13 -0.12 22.79
CA ASP A 227 1.40 0.00 22.08
C ASP A 227 2.13 -1.35 22.07
N LEU A 228 2.25 -1.94 20.89
CA LEU A 228 2.87 -3.26 20.71
C LEU A 228 4.38 -3.28 20.97
N ARG A 229 5.02 -2.11 21.14
CA ARG A 229 6.41 -2.01 21.58
C ARG A 229 6.58 -2.32 23.07
N HIS A 230 5.52 -2.22 23.86
CA HIS A 230 5.54 -2.48 25.30
C HIS A 230 4.95 -3.85 25.61
N THR A 231 5.82 -4.87 25.66
CA THR A 231 5.42 -6.27 25.87
C THR A 231 4.63 -6.52 27.16
N PRO A 232 4.89 -5.85 28.31
CA PRO A 232 4.05 -6.00 29.49
C PRO A 232 2.59 -5.58 29.26
N SER A 233 2.35 -4.50 28.50
CA SER A 233 0.97 -4.10 28.13
C SER A 233 0.32 -5.12 27.20
N VAL A 234 1.08 -5.76 26.31
CA VAL A 234 0.56 -6.82 25.42
C VAL A 234 0.14 -8.05 26.25
N GLU A 235 0.96 -8.47 27.23
CA GLU A 235 0.62 -9.57 28.15
C GLU A 235 -0.61 -9.24 29.02
N ALA A 236 -0.67 -8.02 29.56
CA ALA A 236 -1.82 -7.55 30.34
C ALA A 236 -3.11 -7.52 29.50
N PHE A 237 -3.05 -7.03 28.27
CA PHE A 237 -4.17 -7.03 27.32
C PHE A 237 -4.67 -8.46 27.04
N CYS A 238 -3.77 -9.39 26.79
CA CYS A 238 -4.16 -10.80 26.59
C CYS A 238 -4.84 -11.38 27.83
N THR A 239 -4.32 -11.08 29.04
CA THR A 239 -4.90 -11.51 30.31
C THR A 239 -6.31 -10.92 30.50
N GLN A 240 -6.50 -9.64 30.16
CA GLN A 240 -7.80 -8.98 30.21
C GLN A 240 -8.81 -9.65 29.26
N LEU A 241 -8.42 -9.93 28.01
CA LEU A 241 -9.31 -10.62 27.07
C LEU A 241 -9.69 -12.02 27.55
N LEU A 242 -8.75 -12.76 28.13
CA LEU A 242 -9.03 -14.06 28.75
C LEU A 242 -10.06 -13.96 29.89
N ALA A 243 -10.05 -12.86 30.64
CA ALA A 243 -10.98 -12.65 31.77
C ALA A 243 -12.36 -12.16 31.31
N THR A 244 -12.44 -11.38 30.25
CA THR A 244 -13.65 -10.66 29.85
C THR A 244 -14.42 -11.31 28.71
N HIS A 245 -13.77 -12.08 27.84
CA HIS A 245 -14.38 -12.68 26.66
C HIS A 245 -14.63 -14.18 26.81
N ALA A 246 -15.79 -14.64 26.35
CA ALA A 246 -16.14 -16.06 26.38
C ALA A 246 -15.56 -16.86 25.20
N ARG A 247 -15.21 -16.18 24.10
CA ARG A 247 -14.70 -16.80 22.86
C ARG A 247 -13.79 -15.85 22.09
N LEU A 248 -12.96 -16.42 21.25
CA LEU A 248 -12.21 -15.74 20.20
C LEU A 248 -12.09 -16.68 19.00
N ASP A 249 -12.48 -16.22 17.83
CA ASP A 249 -12.50 -17.05 16.62
C ASP A 249 -11.39 -16.66 15.65
N PHE A 250 -11.10 -15.37 15.54
CA PHE A 250 -10.17 -14.87 14.56
C PHE A 250 -9.16 -13.90 15.20
N ILE A 251 -7.89 -14.05 14.82
CA ILE A 251 -6.84 -13.09 15.13
C ILE A 251 -6.23 -12.61 13.82
N VAL A 252 -6.19 -11.29 13.63
CA VAL A 252 -5.52 -10.65 12.50
C VAL A 252 -4.40 -9.76 13.03
N ASN A 253 -3.17 -10.25 12.98
CA ASN A 253 -1.97 -9.51 13.33
C ASN A 253 -1.57 -8.59 12.18
N ASN A 254 -2.25 -7.45 12.05
CA ASN A 254 -2.05 -6.49 10.97
C ASN A 254 -1.12 -5.34 11.35
N ALA A 255 -1.02 -4.97 12.61
CA ALA A 255 -0.15 -3.87 13.02
C ALA A 255 1.30 -4.10 12.54
N CYS A 256 1.85 -3.09 11.88
CA CYS A 256 3.19 -3.15 11.32
C CYS A 256 3.88 -1.78 11.45
N GLN A 257 5.15 -1.79 11.83
CA GLN A 257 6.02 -0.63 11.72
C GLN A 257 6.97 -0.84 10.54
N THR A 258 6.69 -0.19 9.43
CA THR A 258 7.51 -0.19 8.21
C THR A 258 8.50 0.98 8.23
N VAL A 259 8.02 2.14 8.67
CA VAL A 259 8.78 3.37 8.81
C VAL A 259 8.60 3.90 10.23
N ARG A 260 9.72 4.14 10.92
CA ARG A 260 9.67 4.81 12.22
C ARG A 260 9.25 6.26 12.05
N ARG A 261 8.20 6.65 12.76
CA ARG A 261 7.72 8.03 12.83
C ARG A 261 8.12 8.63 14.18
N PRO A 262 8.80 9.79 14.21
CA PRO A 262 9.15 10.46 15.46
C PRO A 262 7.90 11.01 16.17
N PRO A 263 8.00 11.35 17.48
CA PRO A 263 6.89 11.92 18.25
C PRO A 263 6.18 13.09 17.58
N ALA A 264 6.92 14.00 16.96
CA ALA A 264 6.38 15.17 16.26
C ALA A 264 5.38 14.82 15.13
N PHE A 265 5.51 13.64 14.51
CA PHE A 265 4.54 13.16 13.51
C PHE A 265 3.14 12.96 14.08
N TYR A 266 3.04 12.58 15.37
CA TYR A 266 1.77 12.26 16.04
C TYR A 266 1.23 13.39 16.90
N GLU A 267 1.96 14.49 17.02
CA GLU A 267 1.64 15.61 17.93
C GLU A 267 0.24 16.18 17.70
N HIS A 268 -0.19 16.25 16.43
CA HIS A 268 -1.52 16.76 16.06
C HIS A 268 -2.70 15.94 16.65
N MET A 269 -2.49 14.66 16.97
CA MET A 269 -3.51 13.80 17.58
C MET A 269 -3.54 13.89 19.10
N MET A 270 -2.45 14.33 19.73
CA MET A 270 -2.30 14.25 21.18
C MET A 270 -3.33 15.09 21.92
N GLN A 271 -3.78 16.20 21.35
CA GLN A 271 -4.84 17.02 21.95
C GLN A 271 -6.14 16.22 22.11
N GLY A 272 -6.56 15.48 21.08
CA GLY A 272 -7.73 14.60 21.14
C GLY A 272 -7.55 13.43 22.09
N GLU A 273 -6.37 12.77 22.03
CA GLU A 273 -6.09 11.59 22.85
C GLU A 273 -5.95 11.91 24.36
N THR A 274 -5.56 13.14 24.73
CA THR A 274 -5.40 13.57 26.14
C THR A 274 -6.54 14.43 26.67
N ALA A 275 -7.49 14.86 25.84
CA ALA A 275 -8.65 15.64 26.25
C ALA A 275 -9.51 14.87 27.26
N ALA A 276 -10.36 15.55 28.01
CA ALA A 276 -11.36 14.88 28.87
C ALA A 276 -12.31 14.01 28.02
N ALA A 277 -12.61 12.80 28.47
CA ALA A 277 -13.46 11.86 27.73
C ALA A 277 -14.87 12.42 27.43
N ASP A 278 -15.34 13.36 28.25
CA ASP A 278 -16.65 14.01 28.09
C ASP A 278 -16.74 14.92 26.85
N HIS A 279 -15.62 15.27 26.24
CA HIS A 279 -15.60 16.02 24.98
C HIS A 279 -15.95 15.16 23.77
N MET A 280 -15.89 13.83 23.89
CA MET A 280 -16.29 12.92 22.82
C MET A 280 -17.81 12.69 22.80
N PRO A 281 -18.43 12.58 21.61
CA PRO A 281 -19.83 12.16 21.49
C PRO A 281 -20.07 10.83 22.23
N ALA A 282 -21.17 10.73 22.98
CA ALA A 282 -21.44 9.57 23.82
C ALA A 282 -21.49 8.24 23.05
N HIS A 283 -21.94 8.27 21.79
CA HIS A 283 -21.98 7.08 20.93
C HIS A 283 -20.59 6.61 20.47
N VAL A 284 -19.63 7.53 20.31
CA VAL A 284 -18.23 7.23 19.96
C VAL A 284 -17.47 6.77 21.21
N ARG A 285 -17.67 7.45 22.34
CA ARG A 285 -17.02 7.09 23.61
C ARG A 285 -17.33 5.65 24.04
N ARG A 286 -18.52 5.15 23.74
CA ARG A 286 -18.92 3.76 24.07
C ARG A 286 -18.09 2.69 23.36
N LEU A 287 -17.38 3.04 22.29
CA LEU A 287 -16.49 2.12 21.57
C LEU A 287 -15.19 1.88 22.32
N LEU A 288 -14.79 2.83 23.16
CA LEU A 288 -13.58 2.69 23.95
C LEU A 288 -13.83 1.63 25.02
N ALA A 289 -12.95 0.63 25.05
CA ALA A 289 -12.94 -0.33 26.13
C ALA A 289 -12.83 0.42 27.46
N ARG A 290 -13.66 0.06 28.43
CA ARG A 290 -13.64 0.73 29.72
C ARG A 290 -12.29 0.46 30.40
N ASP A 291 -11.55 1.53 30.65
CA ASP A 291 -10.38 1.49 31.53
C ASP A 291 -10.76 1.09 32.99
N ASP A 292 -12.07 0.99 33.27
CA ASP A 292 -12.66 0.71 34.57
C ASP A 292 -12.70 -0.78 34.95
N ALA A 293 -12.25 -1.70 34.10
CA ALA A 293 -12.10 -3.09 34.49
C ALA A 293 -11.00 -3.14 35.56
N PRO A 294 -11.29 -3.63 36.80
CA PRO A 294 -10.26 -3.75 37.81
C PRO A 294 -9.10 -4.58 37.25
N PRO A 295 -7.86 -4.17 37.45
CA PRO A 295 -6.71 -4.96 37.01
C PRO A 295 -6.86 -6.37 37.59
N PRO A 296 -6.47 -7.41 36.83
CA PRO A 296 -6.58 -8.80 37.28
C PRO A 296 -5.93 -8.95 38.66
N ALA A 297 -6.53 -9.78 39.49
CA ALA A 297 -6.09 -10.00 40.89
C ALA A 297 -4.58 -10.34 40.91
N GLY A 298 -3.77 -9.46 41.48
CA GLY A 298 -2.31 -9.50 41.44
C GLY A 298 -1.65 -8.33 40.72
N PHE A 299 -2.40 -7.55 39.92
CA PHE A 299 -1.94 -6.28 39.36
C PHE A 299 -2.28 -5.15 40.33
N VAL A 300 -1.30 -4.73 41.13
CA VAL A 300 -1.48 -3.57 42.02
C VAL A 300 -1.04 -2.33 41.25
N SER A 301 -1.98 -1.41 40.98
CA SER A 301 -1.67 -0.08 40.44
C SER A 301 -0.66 0.61 41.36
N ALA A 302 0.37 1.25 40.80
CA ALA A 302 1.37 1.99 41.59
C ALA A 302 0.71 3.07 42.49
N THR A 303 -0.38 3.69 42.04
CA THR A 303 -1.19 4.63 42.82
C THR A 303 -1.84 4.00 44.05
N GLN A 304 -2.30 2.74 43.95
CA GLN A 304 -2.85 2.01 45.12
C GLN A 304 -1.77 1.52 46.07
N SER A 305 -0.57 1.19 45.56
CA SER A 305 0.57 0.79 46.39
C SER A 305 1.14 1.96 47.22
N LEU A 306 1.18 3.17 46.65
CA LEU A 306 1.59 4.40 47.36
C LEU A 306 0.58 4.78 48.46
N ALA A 307 -0.72 4.62 48.20
CA ALA A 307 -1.76 4.86 49.20
C ALA A 307 -1.75 3.84 50.37
N ALA A 308 -1.22 2.64 50.12
CA ALA A 308 -1.14 1.58 51.12
C ALA A 308 0.23 1.51 51.88
N GLY A 309 1.17 2.42 51.61
CA GLY A 309 2.47 2.49 52.27
C GLY A 309 3.37 1.25 52.04
N ARG A 310 3.14 0.46 51.02
CA ARG A 310 3.98 -0.68 50.65
C ARG A 310 4.97 -0.28 49.55
N GLU A 311 6.24 -0.22 49.89
CA GLU A 311 7.31 -0.21 48.88
C GLU A 311 7.36 -1.59 48.22
N VAL A 312 6.91 -1.67 46.96
CA VAL A 312 7.16 -2.81 46.08
C VAL A 312 8.34 -2.43 45.20
N PRO A 313 9.54 -3.02 45.43
CA PRO A 313 10.69 -2.70 44.62
C PRO A 313 10.47 -3.19 43.19
N GLY A 314 10.42 -2.29 42.21
CA GLY A 314 10.77 -2.56 40.82
C GLY A 314 9.71 -3.11 39.87
N LEU A 315 8.42 -3.14 40.21
CA LEU A 315 7.38 -3.52 39.22
C LEU A 315 6.53 -2.32 38.82
N LEU A 316 6.84 -1.84 37.62
CA LEU A 316 5.97 -1.00 36.75
C LEU A 316 5.45 0.28 37.41
N GLY A 317 6.25 1.34 37.28
CA GLY A 317 5.72 2.70 37.35
C GLY A 317 4.46 2.85 36.48
N ASP A 318 3.61 3.85 36.75
CA ASP A 318 2.39 4.10 36.02
C ASP A 318 2.60 3.88 34.52
N VAL A 319 1.96 2.84 33.97
CA VAL A 319 2.06 2.56 32.53
C VAL A 319 1.40 3.72 31.81
N LEU A 320 2.18 4.48 31.07
CA LEU A 320 1.66 5.58 30.27
C LEU A 320 0.58 5.08 29.31
N PRO A 321 -0.50 5.82 29.09
CA PRO A 321 -1.47 5.52 28.04
C PRO A 321 -0.76 5.33 26.69
N SER A 322 -1.27 4.43 25.86
CA SER A 322 -0.63 4.03 24.59
C SER A 322 -0.28 5.21 23.66
N ALA A 323 -1.13 6.25 23.63
CA ALA A 323 -0.85 7.47 22.88
C ALA A 323 0.34 8.24 23.47
N GLN A 324 0.44 8.36 24.78
CA GLN A 324 1.56 9.04 25.44
C GLN A 324 2.88 8.29 25.28
N MET A 325 2.87 6.96 25.23
CA MET A 325 4.06 6.16 24.92
C MET A 325 4.64 6.50 23.55
N SER A 326 3.81 6.89 22.58
CA SER A 326 4.27 7.33 21.24
C SER A 326 5.06 8.64 21.27
N GLN A 327 4.96 9.40 22.36
CA GLN A 327 5.64 10.69 22.56
C GLN A 327 6.98 10.54 23.30
N VAL A 328 7.36 9.35 23.72
CA VAL A 328 8.66 9.10 24.35
C VAL A 328 9.77 9.28 23.32
N LYS A 329 10.68 10.20 23.62
CA LYS A 329 11.82 10.53 22.77
C LYS A 329 12.97 9.55 23.04
N LEU A 330 13.38 8.81 22.03
CA LEU A 330 14.37 7.73 22.16
C LEU A 330 15.63 7.97 21.30
N LEU A 331 15.52 8.76 20.25
CA LEU A 331 16.60 9.05 19.32
C LEU A 331 16.90 10.56 19.28
N PRO A 332 18.13 10.98 18.94
CA PRO A 332 18.48 12.40 18.83
C PRO A 332 17.55 13.20 17.92
N GLU A 333 17.08 12.61 16.82
CA GLU A 333 16.14 13.22 15.88
C GLU A 333 14.77 13.51 16.49
N ASP A 334 14.37 12.80 17.54
CA ASP A 334 13.09 13.01 18.22
C ASP A 334 13.06 14.34 19.01
N TYR A 335 14.22 14.92 19.28
CA TYR A 335 14.36 16.21 19.97
C TYR A 335 14.41 17.41 19.03
N LEU A 336 14.48 17.17 17.71
CA LEU A 336 14.53 18.25 16.74
C LEU A 336 13.16 18.88 16.57
N ALA A 337 13.11 20.22 16.51
CA ALA A 337 11.90 20.96 16.14
C ALA A 337 11.62 20.74 14.64
N ALA A 338 10.73 19.81 14.34
CA ALA A 338 10.51 19.30 12.99
C ALA A 338 9.13 19.67 12.43
N SER A 339 8.49 20.75 12.91
CA SER A 339 7.15 21.17 12.44
C SER A 339 7.07 21.42 10.92
N HIS A 340 8.18 21.84 10.31
CA HIS A 340 8.26 22.01 8.85
C HIS A 340 8.26 20.68 8.09
N LEU A 341 8.70 19.59 8.72
CA LEU A 341 8.69 18.24 8.14
C LEU A 341 7.33 17.53 8.34
N PHE A 342 6.57 17.97 9.33
CA PHE A 342 5.24 17.45 9.68
C PHE A 342 4.24 18.62 9.77
N PRO A 343 3.92 19.28 8.63
CA PRO A 343 3.10 20.49 8.63
C PRO A 343 1.69 20.18 9.13
N GLN A 344 1.29 20.81 10.24
CA GLN A 344 0.00 20.60 10.87
C GLN A 344 -1.16 20.88 9.91
N GLY A 345 -2.17 20.01 9.91
CA GLY A 345 -3.35 20.11 9.05
C GLY A 345 -3.13 19.64 7.61
N ARG A 346 -1.90 19.26 7.22
CA ARG A 346 -1.63 18.64 5.94
C ARG A 346 -1.64 17.12 6.06
N LEU A 347 -2.75 16.53 5.64
CA LEU A 347 -2.99 15.10 5.75
C LEU A 347 -2.90 14.43 4.36
N ASP A 348 -2.53 13.16 4.36
CA ASP A 348 -2.63 12.31 3.17
C ASP A 348 -4.08 11.84 2.95
N GLN A 349 -4.29 11.08 1.89
CA GLN A 349 -5.61 10.54 1.54
C GLN A 349 -6.21 9.61 2.62
N ASP A 350 -5.39 9.08 3.52
CA ASP A 350 -5.80 8.23 4.65
C ASP A 350 -6.00 9.04 5.94
N LEU A 351 -6.04 10.37 5.85
CA LEU A 351 -6.10 11.31 6.96
C LEU A 351 -4.95 11.14 7.95
N GLN A 352 -3.76 10.80 7.46
CA GLN A 352 -2.55 10.78 8.26
C GLN A 352 -1.68 12.00 7.96
N GLN A 353 -0.92 12.44 8.95
CA GLN A 353 0.08 13.50 8.80
C GLN A 353 1.04 13.19 7.65
N ILE A 354 1.29 14.16 6.76
CA ILE A 354 2.30 14.04 5.71
C ILE A 354 3.70 14.07 6.34
N ASP A 355 4.58 13.22 5.83
CA ASP A 355 6.00 13.14 6.21
C ASP A 355 6.86 13.67 5.06
N LEU A 356 7.42 14.86 5.24
CA LEU A 356 8.27 15.53 4.25
C LEU A 356 9.77 15.28 4.47
N ARG A 357 10.17 14.32 5.30
CA ARG A 357 11.58 13.95 5.45
C ARG A 357 12.14 13.46 4.12
N GLY A 358 13.33 13.90 3.73
CA GLY A 358 14.01 13.45 2.52
C GLY A 358 14.52 12.00 2.58
N ARG A 359 14.56 11.41 3.79
CA ARG A 359 14.98 10.03 4.06
C ARG A 359 14.18 9.45 5.21
N ASN A 360 13.83 8.18 5.09
CA ASN A 360 13.11 7.42 6.13
C ASN A 360 13.67 5.99 6.25
N SER A 361 13.12 5.21 7.18
CA SER A 361 13.51 3.82 7.47
C SER A 361 13.54 2.92 6.26
N TRP A 362 12.69 3.17 5.26
CA TRP A 362 12.61 2.38 4.03
C TRP A 362 13.85 2.49 3.14
N ARG A 363 14.67 3.52 3.39
CA ARG A 363 15.90 3.82 2.64
C ARG A 363 17.19 3.46 3.37
N LEU A 364 17.10 3.04 4.64
CA LEU A 364 18.27 2.74 5.46
C LEU A 364 18.96 1.43 5.06
N GLN A 365 20.27 1.45 5.04
CA GLN A 365 21.13 0.27 4.92
C GLN A 365 21.44 -0.30 6.30
N LEU A 366 22.12 -1.44 6.38
CA LEU A 366 22.34 -2.18 7.62
C LEU A 366 23.04 -1.36 8.70
N ASP A 367 24.08 -0.63 8.34
CA ASP A 367 24.90 0.20 9.23
C ASP A 367 24.23 1.53 9.64
N GLU A 368 23.12 1.86 8.98
CA GLU A 368 22.38 3.12 9.20
C GLU A 368 21.17 2.93 10.12
N VAL A 369 20.75 1.70 10.37
CA VAL A 369 19.56 1.41 11.20
C VAL A 369 19.89 1.60 12.69
N PRO A 370 19.25 2.56 13.40
CA PRO A 370 19.42 2.71 14.83
C PRO A 370 18.95 1.45 15.59
N SER A 371 19.67 1.06 16.64
CA SER A 371 19.29 -0.11 17.46
C SER A 371 17.88 0.01 18.05
N VAL A 372 17.46 1.22 18.43
CA VAL A 372 16.09 1.48 18.90
C VAL A 372 15.07 1.11 17.84
N GLU A 373 15.27 1.55 16.60
CA GLU A 373 14.35 1.25 15.49
C GLU A 373 14.34 -0.25 15.15
N LEU A 374 15.51 -0.90 15.14
CA LEU A 374 15.59 -2.35 14.97
C LEU A 374 14.73 -3.07 16.00
N LEU A 375 14.85 -2.70 17.29
CA LEU A 375 14.08 -3.32 18.37
C LEU A 375 12.58 -3.02 18.26
N GLU A 376 12.19 -1.77 17.98
CA GLU A 376 10.79 -1.40 17.78
C GLU A 376 10.14 -2.23 16.66
N VAL A 377 10.83 -2.37 15.52
CA VAL A 377 10.33 -3.14 14.36
C VAL A 377 10.17 -4.63 14.72
N GLN A 378 11.13 -5.22 15.46
CA GLN A 378 11.01 -6.60 15.91
C GLN A 378 9.85 -6.77 16.91
N LEU A 379 9.71 -5.86 17.87
CA LEU A 379 8.63 -5.89 18.86
C LEU A 379 7.25 -5.83 18.19
N VAL A 380 7.04 -4.89 17.30
CA VAL A 380 5.73 -4.70 16.65
C VAL A 380 5.41 -5.79 15.64
N ASN A 381 6.38 -6.15 14.78
CA ASN A 381 6.10 -6.96 13.59
C ASN A 381 6.24 -8.47 13.81
N ALA A 382 6.92 -8.90 14.88
CA ALA A 382 7.17 -10.32 15.14
C ALA A 382 6.86 -10.75 16.58
N ILE A 383 7.37 -10.01 17.60
CA ILE A 383 7.28 -10.43 18.99
C ILE A 383 5.86 -10.26 19.54
N ALA A 384 5.22 -9.12 19.31
CA ALA A 384 3.82 -8.92 19.74
C ALA A 384 2.85 -9.92 19.10
N PRO A 385 2.89 -10.20 17.78
CA PRO A 385 2.14 -11.31 17.19
C PRO A 385 2.41 -12.67 17.86
N PHE A 386 3.66 -12.97 18.18
CA PHE A 386 4.00 -14.20 18.90
C PHE A 386 3.30 -14.27 20.26
N ILE A 387 3.38 -13.20 21.07
CA ILE A 387 2.75 -13.14 22.41
C ILE A 387 1.23 -13.29 22.27
N ILE A 388 0.60 -12.52 21.39
CA ILE A 388 -0.86 -12.53 21.16
C ILE A 388 -1.32 -13.93 20.76
N ASN A 389 -0.69 -14.54 19.76
CA ASN A 389 -1.04 -15.88 19.31
C ASN A 389 -0.91 -16.91 20.45
N ALA A 390 0.21 -16.88 21.18
CA ALA A 390 0.48 -17.85 22.24
C ALA A 390 -0.47 -17.67 23.45
N ARG A 391 -0.68 -16.43 23.90
CA ARG A 391 -1.48 -16.16 25.11
C ARG A 391 -2.97 -16.29 24.88
N LEU A 392 -3.46 -16.02 23.66
CA LEU A 392 -4.89 -16.11 23.33
C LEU A 392 -5.33 -17.47 22.78
N LYS A 393 -4.40 -18.42 22.54
CA LYS A 393 -4.77 -19.79 22.16
C LYS A 393 -5.80 -20.42 23.12
N PRO A 394 -5.68 -20.32 24.45
CA PRO A 394 -6.69 -20.84 25.38
C PRO A 394 -8.07 -20.22 25.18
N LEU A 395 -8.17 -18.94 24.84
CA LEU A 395 -9.46 -18.29 24.57
C LEU A 395 -10.08 -18.82 23.27
N MET A 396 -9.27 -19.05 22.24
CA MET A 396 -9.71 -19.66 21.00
C MET A 396 -10.23 -21.09 21.21
N LEU A 397 -9.72 -21.81 22.20
CA LEU A 397 -10.13 -23.19 22.49
C LEU A 397 -11.38 -23.31 23.38
N ARG A 398 -11.95 -22.20 23.86
CA ARG A 398 -13.15 -22.24 24.72
C ARG A 398 -14.41 -22.73 24.00
N THR A 399 -14.43 -22.67 22.70
CA THR A 399 -15.58 -23.06 21.87
C THR A 399 -15.19 -24.18 20.90
N PRO A 400 -16.11 -25.11 20.56
CA PRO A 400 -15.78 -26.34 19.86
C PRO A 400 -15.55 -26.19 18.36
N GLU A 401 -15.89 -25.06 17.77
CA GLU A 401 -15.76 -24.83 16.33
C GLU A 401 -14.31 -24.95 15.88
N ARG A 402 -14.11 -25.59 14.73
CA ARG A 402 -12.80 -25.90 14.15
C ARG A 402 -12.49 -25.08 12.91
N ASP A 403 -13.15 -23.97 12.73
CA ASP A 403 -13.05 -23.03 11.59
C ASP A 403 -12.42 -21.68 12.00
N LYS A 404 -11.56 -21.72 12.99
CA LYS A 404 -10.88 -20.55 13.55
C LYS A 404 -9.63 -20.19 12.76
N HIS A 405 -9.31 -18.92 12.67
CA HIS A 405 -8.19 -18.46 11.86
C HIS A 405 -7.26 -17.49 12.61
N ILE A 406 -5.97 -17.63 12.33
CA ILE A 406 -4.95 -16.64 12.66
C ILE A 406 -4.31 -16.18 11.36
N VAL A 407 -4.37 -14.87 11.10
CA VAL A 407 -3.75 -14.25 9.94
C VAL A 407 -2.62 -13.35 10.41
N ASN A 408 -1.39 -13.74 10.09
CA ASN A 408 -0.19 -12.96 10.33
C ASN A 408 0.12 -12.14 9.06
N VAL A 409 -0.11 -10.83 9.11
CA VAL A 409 0.10 -9.96 7.95
C VAL A 409 1.59 -9.76 7.72
N SER A 410 2.09 -10.47 6.72
CA SER A 410 3.48 -10.47 6.31
C SER A 410 3.68 -9.64 5.03
N ALA A 411 4.78 -9.88 4.35
CA ALA A 411 5.12 -9.25 3.08
C ALA A 411 6.17 -10.10 2.35
N MET A 412 6.28 -9.89 1.03
CA MET A 412 7.32 -10.51 0.19
C MET A 412 8.75 -10.20 0.66
N GLU A 413 8.92 -9.17 1.47
CA GLU A 413 10.18 -8.79 2.13
C GLU A 413 10.69 -9.88 3.06
N GLY A 414 9.80 -10.69 3.66
CA GLY A 414 10.15 -11.85 4.49
C GLY A 414 10.55 -13.12 3.73
N GLN A 415 10.42 -13.15 2.41
CA GLN A 415 10.71 -14.31 1.59
C GLN A 415 12.22 -14.43 1.27
N PHE A 416 12.82 -15.62 1.46
CA PHE A 416 14.25 -15.86 1.20
C PHE A 416 14.55 -16.02 -0.30
N TYR A 417 13.71 -16.71 -1.04
CA TYR A 417 13.94 -17.12 -2.43
C TYR A 417 13.55 -16.07 -3.47
N ARG A 418 13.41 -14.82 -3.06
CA ARG A 418 13.14 -13.74 -4.01
C ARG A 418 14.41 -13.47 -4.85
N ASN A 419 14.30 -13.53 -6.19
CA ASN A 419 15.41 -13.34 -7.14
C ASN A 419 16.13 -12.00 -6.97
N PHE A 420 15.43 -10.99 -6.47
CA PHE A 420 15.99 -9.66 -6.20
C PHE A 420 15.52 -9.14 -4.85
N LYS A 421 16.49 -8.85 -3.97
CA LYS A 421 16.30 -8.09 -2.74
C LYS A 421 17.13 -6.82 -2.78
N THR A 422 16.55 -5.70 -2.36
CA THR A 422 17.31 -4.46 -2.20
C THR A 422 18.26 -4.60 -0.99
N THR A 423 19.27 -3.74 -0.91
CA THR A 423 20.16 -3.65 0.26
C THR A 423 19.56 -2.83 1.40
N ARG A 424 18.31 -2.39 1.25
CA ARG A 424 17.63 -1.45 2.15
C ARG A 424 16.68 -2.16 3.12
N HIS A 425 16.29 -1.44 4.19
CA HIS A 425 15.35 -1.87 5.24
C HIS A 425 15.55 -3.31 5.75
N PRO A 426 16.81 -3.73 6.07
CA PRO A 426 17.10 -5.11 6.47
C PRO A 426 16.35 -5.53 7.75
N HIS A 427 16.14 -4.61 8.68
CA HIS A 427 15.42 -4.82 9.94
C HIS A 427 13.94 -5.20 9.71
N THR A 428 13.27 -4.57 8.73
CA THR A 428 11.90 -4.94 8.32
C THR A 428 11.87 -6.31 7.67
N ASN A 429 12.81 -6.60 6.76
CA ASN A 429 12.92 -7.92 6.12
C ASN A 429 13.11 -9.02 7.17
N MET A 430 13.98 -8.80 8.17
CA MET A 430 14.21 -9.73 9.28
C MET A 430 12.94 -9.99 10.09
N ALA A 431 12.19 -8.94 10.43
CA ALA A 431 10.95 -9.10 11.21
C ALA A 431 9.88 -9.86 10.44
N LYS A 432 9.72 -9.62 9.14
CA LYS A 432 8.76 -10.36 8.30
C LYS A 432 9.20 -11.82 8.09
N ALA A 433 10.49 -12.09 7.97
CA ALA A 433 11.01 -13.46 7.94
C ALA A 433 10.76 -14.19 9.29
N ALA A 434 10.96 -13.51 10.41
CA ALA A 434 10.65 -14.06 11.74
C ALA A 434 9.14 -14.40 11.88
N LEU A 435 8.25 -13.50 11.42
CA LEU A 435 6.82 -13.72 11.42
C LEU A 435 6.42 -14.92 10.54
N ASN A 436 7.01 -15.05 9.35
CA ASN A 436 6.80 -16.19 8.46
C ASN A 436 7.30 -17.49 9.09
N MET A 437 8.47 -17.48 9.74
CA MET A 437 9.02 -18.66 10.41
C MET A 437 8.14 -19.08 11.59
N MET A 438 7.64 -18.15 12.41
CA MET A 438 6.69 -18.44 13.48
C MET A 438 5.44 -19.13 12.90
N THR A 439 4.85 -18.58 11.85
CA THR A 439 3.67 -19.16 11.19
C THR A 439 3.95 -20.59 10.73
N ARG A 440 5.01 -20.78 9.95
CA ARG A 440 5.37 -22.08 9.40
C ARG A 440 5.64 -23.13 10.49
N THR A 441 6.29 -22.74 11.58
CA THR A 441 6.64 -23.63 12.68
C THR A 441 5.43 -24.02 13.50
N SER A 442 4.51 -23.07 13.77
CA SER A 442 3.40 -23.27 14.72
C SER A 442 2.12 -23.79 14.08
N ALA A 443 1.96 -23.65 12.76
CA ALA A 443 0.70 -23.90 12.08
C ALA A 443 0.16 -25.33 12.29
N THR A 444 1.01 -26.35 12.34
CA THR A 444 0.59 -27.75 12.54
C THR A 444 -0.01 -27.97 13.92
N ASP A 445 0.63 -27.41 14.98
CA ASP A 445 0.11 -27.50 16.35
C ASP A 445 -1.27 -26.82 16.47
N TYR A 446 -1.43 -25.65 15.86
CA TYR A 446 -2.71 -24.91 15.86
C TYR A 446 -3.79 -25.60 15.02
N TRP A 447 -3.42 -26.21 13.90
CA TRP A 447 -4.35 -26.97 13.07
C TRP A 447 -4.92 -28.19 13.79
N ASN A 448 -4.14 -28.90 14.59
CA ASN A 448 -4.62 -30.01 15.44
C ASN A 448 -5.78 -29.56 16.34
N ASP A 449 -5.75 -28.31 16.78
CA ASP A 449 -6.76 -27.68 17.62
C ASP A 449 -7.87 -26.96 16.83
N GLY A 450 -7.90 -27.10 15.49
CA GLY A 450 -8.90 -26.48 14.62
C GLY A 450 -8.69 -25.00 14.38
N ILE A 451 -7.44 -24.51 14.49
CA ILE A 451 -7.07 -23.13 14.24
C ILE A 451 -6.16 -23.06 13.00
N HIS A 452 -6.59 -22.36 11.98
CA HIS A 452 -5.92 -22.26 10.68
C HIS A 452 -5.03 -21.03 10.62
N MET A 453 -3.72 -21.21 10.85
CA MET A 453 -2.75 -20.12 10.88
C MET A 453 -2.07 -19.96 9.52
N ASN A 454 -2.05 -18.74 8.97
CA ASN A 454 -1.38 -18.38 7.73
C ASN A 454 -0.63 -17.05 7.85
N SER A 455 0.41 -16.87 7.01
CA SER A 455 0.97 -15.56 6.68
C SER A 455 0.36 -15.05 5.39
N VAL A 456 0.09 -13.74 5.29
CA VAL A 456 -0.54 -13.13 4.11
C VAL A 456 0.23 -11.91 3.67
N ASP A 457 0.59 -11.86 2.37
CA ASP A 457 1.12 -10.66 1.71
C ASP A 457 -0.03 -9.78 1.26
N THR A 458 -0.01 -8.51 1.65
CA THR A 458 -1.04 -7.53 1.27
C THR A 458 -0.96 -7.11 -0.20
N GLY A 459 0.17 -7.36 -0.84
CA GLY A 459 0.51 -6.81 -2.13
C GLY A 459 1.01 -5.37 -2.07
N TRP A 460 1.26 -4.76 -3.23
CA TRP A 460 1.83 -3.41 -3.31
C TRP A 460 0.73 -2.35 -3.31
N ILE A 461 0.52 -1.70 -2.16
CA ILE A 461 -0.61 -0.79 -1.91
C ILE A 461 -0.15 0.66 -1.83
N THR A 462 0.94 0.92 -1.09
CA THR A 462 1.51 2.25 -0.88
C THR A 462 2.97 2.29 -1.28
N ASP A 463 3.46 3.47 -1.64
CA ASP A 463 4.90 3.70 -1.77
C ASP A 463 5.41 4.23 -0.41
N GLU A 464 6.23 3.43 0.26
CA GLU A 464 6.79 3.79 1.58
C GLU A 464 8.03 4.71 1.46
N ASP A 465 8.42 5.07 0.24
CA ASP A 465 9.48 6.04 0.02
C ASP A 465 9.09 7.45 0.52
N PRO A 466 10.07 8.30 0.85
CA PRO A 466 9.82 9.70 1.14
C PRO A 466 8.95 10.38 0.07
N ALA A 467 8.07 11.30 0.50
CA ALA A 467 7.04 11.90 -0.36
C ALA A 467 7.58 12.49 -1.68
N GLU A 468 8.75 13.14 -1.64
CA GLU A 468 9.43 13.68 -2.82
C GLU A 468 9.87 12.60 -3.82
N ILE A 469 10.39 11.50 -3.31
CA ILE A 469 10.83 10.36 -4.13
C ILE A 469 9.63 9.65 -4.73
N ALA A 470 8.57 9.43 -3.94
CA ALA A 470 7.32 8.84 -4.41
C ALA A 470 6.68 9.69 -5.53
N ALA A 471 6.60 11.01 -5.34
CA ALA A 471 6.10 11.93 -6.37
C ALA A 471 6.94 11.89 -7.65
N ARG A 472 8.27 11.87 -7.53
CA ARG A 472 9.17 11.76 -8.68
C ARG A 472 8.98 10.45 -9.45
N LYS A 473 8.82 9.32 -8.78
CA LYS A 473 8.53 8.03 -9.42
C LYS A 473 7.24 8.05 -10.23
N VAL A 474 6.19 8.72 -9.72
CA VAL A 474 4.94 8.89 -10.46
C VAL A 474 5.17 9.64 -11.76
N VAL A 475 5.95 10.74 -11.73
CA VAL A 475 6.17 11.60 -12.89
C VAL A 475 7.17 10.99 -13.89
N GLU A 476 8.31 10.51 -13.39
CA GLU A 476 9.43 10.06 -14.25
C GLU A 476 9.29 8.59 -14.67
N GLU A 477 8.89 7.72 -13.74
CA GLU A 477 8.81 6.28 -13.95
C GLU A 477 7.38 5.81 -14.24
N ARG A 478 6.38 6.72 -14.14
CA ARG A 478 4.94 6.41 -14.25
C ARG A 478 4.51 5.30 -13.30
N PHE A 479 5.23 5.23 -12.19
CA PHE A 479 4.97 4.22 -11.19
C PHE A 479 3.75 4.59 -10.35
N HIS A 480 2.82 3.64 -10.27
CA HIS A 480 1.68 3.68 -9.35
C HIS A 480 1.57 2.30 -8.70
N PRO A 481 1.33 2.23 -7.39
CA PRO A 481 1.00 0.94 -6.78
C PRO A 481 -0.21 0.30 -7.47
N PRO A 482 -0.20 -1.01 -7.74
CA PRO A 482 -1.29 -1.67 -8.48
C PRO A 482 -2.56 -1.88 -7.68
N LEU A 483 -2.50 -1.77 -6.36
CA LEU A 483 -3.56 -2.08 -5.40
C LEU A 483 -3.83 -0.89 -4.49
N ASP A 484 -5.02 -0.86 -3.86
CA ASP A 484 -5.38 0.10 -2.82
C ASP A 484 -5.55 -0.57 -1.44
N ILE A 485 -5.91 0.22 -0.42
CA ILE A 485 -6.07 -0.27 0.95
C ILE A 485 -7.23 -1.27 1.10
N VAL A 486 -8.25 -1.19 0.25
CA VAL A 486 -9.38 -2.14 0.24
C VAL A 486 -8.93 -3.49 -0.31
N ASP A 487 -8.09 -3.50 -1.35
CA ASP A 487 -7.49 -4.72 -1.88
C ASP A 487 -6.60 -5.41 -0.84
N GLY A 488 -5.83 -4.63 -0.08
CA GLY A 488 -5.02 -5.17 1.00
C GLY A 488 -5.87 -5.77 2.11
N ALA A 489 -6.93 -5.09 2.50
CA ALA A 489 -7.88 -5.58 3.48
C ALA A 489 -8.56 -6.88 3.01
N ALA A 490 -9.02 -6.92 1.76
CA ALA A 490 -9.60 -8.11 1.17
C ALA A 490 -8.65 -9.32 1.25
N ARG A 491 -7.34 -9.13 0.97
CA ARG A 491 -6.33 -10.19 1.05
C ARG A 491 -6.13 -10.71 2.46
N ILE A 492 -6.03 -9.83 3.46
CA ILE A 492 -5.73 -10.27 4.84
C ILE A 492 -6.92 -10.94 5.52
N VAL A 493 -8.16 -10.63 5.13
CA VAL A 493 -9.35 -11.30 5.66
C VAL A 493 -9.83 -12.48 4.81
N ASP A 494 -9.30 -12.66 3.61
CA ASP A 494 -9.69 -13.73 2.68
C ASP A 494 -9.59 -15.14 3.29
N PRO A 495 -8.54 -15.53 4.04
CA PRO A 495 -8.49 -16.86 4.66
C PRO A 495 -9.70 -17.14 5.56
N ILE A 496 -10.23 -16.11 6.22
CA ILE A 496 -11.42 -16.20 7.07
C ILE A 496 -12.67 -16.30 6.19
N ILE A 497 -12.88 -15.33 5.29
CA ILE A 497 -14.08 -15.23 4.47
C ILE A 497 -14.22 -16.42 3.54
N HIS A 498 -13.15 -16.76 2.81
CA HIS A 498 -13.14 -17.91 1.91
C HIS A 498 -13.35 -19.21 2.67
N GLY A 499 -12.66 -19.40 3.80
CA GLY A 499 -12.81 -20.60 4.64
C GLY A 499 -14.24 -20.80 5.11
N ILE A 500 -14.90 -19.75 5.61
CA ILE A 500 -16.29 -19.83 6.08
C ILE A 500 -17.26 -20.07 4.90
N ASN A 501 -17.07 -19.41 3.76
CA ASN A 501 -17.96 -19.53 2.61
C ASN A 501 -17.85 -20.89 1.91
N SER A 502 -16.63 -21.42 1.78
CA SER A 502 -16.37 -22.68 1.04
C SER A 502 -16.35 -23.93 1.91
N GLY A 503 -16.08 -23.78 3.21
CA GLY A 503 -15.74 -24.89 4.10
C GLY A 503 -14.31 -25.42 3.90
N GLU A 504 -13.52 -24.82 3.02
CA GLU A 504 -12.12 -25.19 2.76
C GLU A 504 -11.17 -24.22 3.49
N HIS A 505 -10.57 -24.69 4.56
CA HIS A 505 -9.72 -23.86 5.41
C HIS A 505 -8.23 -24.07 5.10
N VAL A 506 -7.62 -23.10 4.44
CA VAL A 506 -6.17 -23.09 4.16
C VAL A 506 -5.40 -22.83 5.45
N TRP A 507 -4.31 -23.58 5.69
CA TRP A 507 -3.44 -23.41 6.84
C TRP A 507 -1.96 -23.69 6.50
N GLY A 508 -1.06 -23.15 7.31
CA GLY A 508 0.38 -23.37 7.19
C GLY A 508 0.96 -22.86 5.88
N LYS A 509 0.37 -21.82 5.29
CA LYS A 509 0.81 -21.26 4.02
C LYS A 509 1.21 -19.80 4.16
N PHE A 510 2.11 -19.38 3.28
CA PHE A 510 2.29 -17.98 2.93
C PHE A 510 1.41 -17.72 1.71
N LEU A 511 0.48 -16.79 1.83
CA LEU A 511 -0.50 -16.47 0.79
C LEU A 511 -0.16 -15.14 0.12
N LYS A 512 -0.14 -15.16 -1.21
CA LYS A 512 0.05 -14.00 -2.06
C LYS A 512 -1.01 -14.01 -3.15
N ASP A 513 -1.65 -12.86 -3.37
CA ASP A 513 -2.72 -12.74 -4.37
C ASP A 513 -3.74 -13.90 -4.25
N TYR A 514 -4.15 -14.21 -3.02
CA TYR A 514 -5.12 -15.27 -2.65
C TYR A 514 -4.64 -16.71 -2.89
N LYS A 515 -3.38 -16.94 -3.17
CA LYS A 515 -2.81 -18.27 -3.48
C LYS A 515 -1.59 -18.57 -2.63
N PRO A 516 -1.35 -19.83 -2.29
CA PRO A 516 -0.09 -20.22 -1.67
C PRO A 516 1.12 -19.83 -2.53
N THR A 517 2.14 -19.33 -1.88
CA THR A 517 3.45 -19.02 -2.47
C THR A 517 4.57 -19.59 -1.59
N ASP A 518 5.81 -19.54 -2.08
CA ASP A 518 6.97 -19.97 -1.32
C ASP A 518 7.23 -19.06 -0.12
N TRP A 519 7.91 -19.62 0.89
CA TRP A 519 8.26 -18.91 2.12
C TRP A 519 9.43 -17.96 1.95
#